data_1a89af682aad121b0a75f70e439dbba5
#
_entry.id   1a89af682aad121b0a75f70e439dbba5
#
_cell.length_a   1.000
_cell.length_b   1.000
_cell.length_c   1.000
_cell.angle_alpha   90.00
_cell.angle_beta   90.00
_cell.angle_gamma   90.00
#
_symmetry.space_group_name_H-M   'P 1'
#
loop_
_entity.id
_entity.type
_entity.pdbx_description
1 polymer ?
#
loop_
_entity_poly.entity_id
_entity_poly.type
_entity_poly.pdbx_seq_one_letter_code
_entity_poly.pdbx_strand_id
1 'polypeptide(L)'
;MLIDKDLLDKVSSAAKGNERLRMNYNFHDSLDAPSQRLLNALEPGTKIPIHRHKTTSETYIILRGKMRLSFYDNDGKIIESVILCSDTENIGYNIPEGQWHTLEVLVSNTVIFEVKDGPYQPLNEDDILK
;
A
#
# COMPACT_ATOMS: atom_id res chain seq x y z
N MET A 1 -20.19 -7.56 5.01
CA MET A 1 -19.23 -8.67 5.13
C MET A 1 -18.26 -8.43 6.28
N LEU A 2 -17.82 -9.48 6.92
CA LEU A 2 -16.89 -9.38 8.04
C LEU A 2 -15.45 -9.31 7.52
N ILE A 3 -14.66 -8.38 8.06
CA ILE A 3 -13.22 -8.32 7.81
C ILE A 3 -12.56 -9.00 9.00
N ASP A 4 -12.07 -10.22 8.78
CA ASP A 4 -11.54 -11.08 9.83
C ASP A 4 -10.23 -11.76 9.39
N LYS A 5 -9.67 -12.55 10.27
CA LYS A 5 -8.42 -13.27 10.01
C LYS A 5 -8.53 -14.18 8.78
N ASP A 6 -9.68 -14.83 8.60
CA ASP A 6 -9.86 -15.73 7.45
C ASP A 6 -9.80 -14.97 6.13
N LEU A 7 -10.37 -13.76 6.07
CA LEU A 7 -10.26 -12.91 4.89
C LEU A 7 -8.81 -12.49 4.65
N LEU A 8 -8.08 -12.08 5.69
CA LEU A 8 -6.67 -11.71 5.56
C LEU A 8 -5.83 -12.89 5.08
N ASP A 9 -6.09 -14.09 5.59
CA ASP A 9 -5.37 -15.31 5.18
C ASP A 9 -5.64 -15.63 3.71
N LYS A 10 -6.89 -15.48 3.26
CA LYS A 10 -7.28 -15.73 1.88
C LYS A 10 -6.55 -14.80 0.91
N VAL A 11 -6.53 -13.51 1.21
CA VAL A 11 -5.86 -12.52 0.34
C VAL A 11 -4.35 -12.70 0.38
N SER A 12 -3.78 -13.02 1.55
CA SER A 12 -2.34 -13.31 1.68
C SER A 12 -1.94 -14.56 0.89
N SER A 13 -2.76 -15.59 0.91
CA SER A 13 -2.52 -16.80 0.13
C SER A 13 -2.50 -16.48 -1.37
N ALA A 14 -3.42 -15.64 -1.83
CA ALA A 14 -3.43 -15.18 -3.23
C ALA A 14 -2.18 -14.37 -3.58
N ALA A 15 -1.71 -13.53 -2.67
CA ALA A 15 -0.48 -12.75 -2.87
C ALA A 15 0.75 -13.65 -3.02
N LYS A 16 0.84 -14.70 -2.21
CA LYS A 16 1.95 -15.68 -2.29
C LYS A 16 1.97 -16.41 -3.63
N GLY A 17 0.81 -16.69 -4.20
CA GLY A 17 0.67 -17.36 -5.49
C GLY A 17 0.78 -16.43 -6.70
N ASN A 18 0.88 -15.13 -6.49
CA ASN A 18 0.99 -14.16 -7.56
C ASN A 18 2.46 -13.87 -7.84
N GLU A 19 2.83 -13.76 -9.13
CA GLU A 19 4.23 -13.49 -9.50
C GLU A 19 4.72 -12.13 -8.99
N ARG A 20 3.81 -11.17 -8.78
CA ARG A 20 4.12 -9.84 -8.24
C ARG A 20 4.20 -9.85 -6.71
N LEU A 21 3.86 -10.97 -6.04
CA LEU A 21 3.88 -11.13 -4.59
C LEU A 21 3.01 -10.11 -3.86
N ARG A 22 1.89 -9.74 -4.49
CA ARG A 22 0.87 -8.88 -3.89
C ARG A 22 -0.49 -9.14 -4.50
N MET A 23 -1.54 -8.82 -3.74
CA MET A 23 -2.93 -9.00 -4.18
C MET A 23 -3.82 -7.98 -3.51
N ASN A 24 -4.66 -7.32 -4.31
CA ASN A 24 -5.69 -6.40 -3.81
C ASN A 24 -7.01 -7.14 -3.61
N TYR A 25 -7.74 -6.75 -2.59
CA TYR A 25 -9.14 -7.11 -2.40
C TYR A 25 -9.92 -5.81 -2.24
N ASN A 26 -10.68 -5.44 -3.27
CA ASN A 26 -11.37 -4.15 -3.34
C ASN A 26 -12.74 -4.22 -2.68
N PHE A 27 -13.05 -3.26 -1.82
CA PHE A 27 -14.39 -3.08 -1.24
C PHE A 27 -15.28 -2.19 -2.11
N HIS A 28 -14.68 -1.39 -3.00
CA HIS A 28 -15.41 -0.58 -3.97
C HIS A 28 -15.82 -1.42 -5.17
N ASP A 29 -16.94 -1.04 -5.81
CA ASP A 29 -17.57 -1.85 -6.84
C ASP A 29 -16.86 -1.81 -8.18
N SER A 30 -16.19 -0.69 -8.50
CA SER A 30 -15.48 -0.54 -9.75
C SER A 30 -14.29 0.41 -9.60
N LEU A 31 -13.40 0.41 -10.60
CA LEU A 31 -12.26 1.33 -10.63
C LEU A 31 -12.69 2.79 -10.80
N ASP A 32 -13.93 3.04 -11.23
CA ASP A 32 -14.50 4.38 -11.37
C ASP A 32 -15.10 4.91 -10.05
N ALA A 33 -15.14 4.10 -9.01
CA ALA A 33 -15.73 4.51 -7.75
C ALA A 33 -15.02 5.75 -7.19
N PRO A 34 -15.77 6.72 -6.65
CA PRO A 34 -15.17 7.93 -6.09
C PRO A 34 -14.40 7.70 -4.79
N SER A 35 -14.61 6.56 -4.16
CA SER A 35 -13.87 6.14 -2.96
C SER A 35 -13.26 4.78 -3.19
N GLN A 36 -11.94 4.71 -3.14
CA GLN A 36 -11.19 3.47 -3.31
C GLN A 36 -10.80 2.94 -1.92
N ARG A 37 -11.29 1.75 -1.57
CA ARG A 37 -11.06 1.13 -0.26
C ARG A 37 -10.71 -0.32 -0.49
N LEU A 38 -9.56 -0.76 -0.01
CA LEU A 38 -9.07 -2.10 -0.32
C LEU A 38 -8.16 -2.66 0.75
N LEU A 39 -8.10 -3.98 0.80
CA LEU A 39 -6.99 -4.68 1.43
C LEU A 39 -5.91 -4.88 0.38
N ASN A 40 -4.67 -4.71 0.79
CA ASN A 40 -3.52 -5.03 -0.04
C ASN A 40 -2.66 -6.02 0.75
N ALA A 41 -2.63 -7.27 0.29
CA ALA A 41 -1.79 -8.30 0.86
C ALA A 41 -0.44 -8.27 0.13
N LEU A 42 0.62 -8.26 0.91
CA LEU A 42 1.97 -8.02 0.43
C LEU A 42 2.93 -9.05 1.01
N GLU A 43 3.80 -9.58 0.16
CA GLU A 43 4.83 -10.54 0.58
C GLU A 43 6.22 -9.94 0.43
N PRO A 44 7.20 -10.38 1.25
CA PRO A 44 8.59 -9.98 1.05
C PRO A 44 9.06 -10.29 -0.37
N GLY A 45 9.76 -9.35 -0.97
CA GLY A 45 10.20 -9.46 -2.36
C GLY A 45 9.30 -8.75 -3.37
N THR A 46 8.08 -8.36 -2.98
CA THR A 46 7.26 -7.53 -3.87
C THR A 46 7.97 -6.21 -4.15
N LYS A 47 7.96 -5.81 -5.42
CA LYS A 47 8.69 -4.61 -5.85
C LYS A 47 7.69 -3.50 -6.15
N ILE A 48 7.83 -2.41 -5.41
CA ILE A 48 7.00 -1.23 -5.58
C ILE A 48 7.93 -0.07 -5.92
N PRO A 49 7.75 0.58 -7.08
CA PRO A 49 8.61 1.69 -7.46
C PRO A 49 8.42 2.86 -6.50
N ILE A 50 9.41 3.76 -6.47
CA ILE A 50 9.22 5.06 -5.84
C ILE A 50 8.26 5.84 -6.72
N HIS A 51 7.10 6.19 -6.18
CA HIS A 51 6.00 6.77 -6.95
C HIS A 51 5.26 7.83 -6.14
N ARG A 52 4.38 8.54 -6.81
CA ARG A 52 3.48 9.51 -6.18
C ARG A 52 2.11 9.46 -6.83
N HIS A 53 1.11 9.95 -6.10
CA HIS A 53 -0.21 10.27 -6.67
C HIS A 53 -0.35 11.78 -6.63
N LYS A 54 -0.44 12.43 -7.79
CA LYS A 54 -0.38 13.89 -7.88
C LYS A 54 -1.55 14.60 -7.22
N THR A 55 -2.73 14.01 -7.27
CA THR A 55 -3.98 14.69 -6.93
C THR A 55 -4.73 14.06 -5.76
N THR A 56 -4.25 12.93 -5.24
CA THR A 56 -4.92 12.22 -4.14
C THR A 56 -3.95 11.87 -3.03
N SER A 57 -4.43 12.00 -1.79
CA SER A 57 -3.74 11.44 -0.65
C SER A 57 -4.12 9.96 -0.49
N GLU A 58 -3.32 9.22 0.25
CA GLU A 58 -3.60 7.83 0.59
C GLU A 58 -3.46 7.64 2.09
N THR A 59 -4.31 6.80 2.65
CA THR A 59 -4.18 6.40 4.05
C THR A 59 -3.93 4.90 4.10
N TYR A 60 -2.87 4.49 4.81
CA TYR A 60 -2.54 3.09 5.08
C TYR A 60 -2.73 2.81 6.56
N ILE A 61 -3.41 1.72 6.87
CA ILE A 61 -3.46 1.14 8.21
C ILE A 61 -2.98 -0.30 8.11
N ILE A 62 -1.93 -0.65 8.84
CA ILE A 62 -1.43 -2.01 8.83
C ILE A 62 -2.29 -2.87 9.76
N LEU A 63 -2.91 -3.90 9.18
CA LEU A 63 -3.77 -4.82 9.91
C LEU A 63 -2.99 -6.00 10.45
N ARG A 64 -1.91 -6.39 9.75
CA ARG A 64 -1.09 -7.54 10.11
C ARG A 64 0.27 -7.39 9.45
N GLY A 65 1.31 -7.85 10.13
CA GLY A 65 2.66 -7.89 9.56
C GLY A 65 3.49 -6.65 9.85
N LYS A 66 4.45 -6.39 8.97
CA LYS A 66 5.44 -5.35 9.19
C LYS A 66 6.00 -4.86 7.86
N MET A 67 6.10 -3.54 7.72
CA MET A 67 6.70 -2.95 6.52
C MET A 67 7.44 -1.66 6.84
N ARG A 68 8.40 -1.31 5.98
CA ARG A 68 9.08 -0.02 6.00
C ARG A 68 8.48 0.87 4.93
N LEU A 69 8.01 2.04 5.32
CA LEU A 69 7.50 3.07 4.41
C LEU A 69 8.54 4.17 4.33
N SER A 70 8.95 4.52 3.11
CA SER A 70 10.03 5.49 2.89
C SER A 70 9.56 6.60 1.98
N PHE A 71 9.97 7.83 2.30
CA PHE A 71 9.59 9.04 1.59
C PHE A 71 10.82 9.73 1.02
N TYR A 72 10.64 10.36 -0.14
CA TYR A 72 11.73 10.93 -0.92
C TYR A 72 11.39 12.35 -1.36
N ASP A 73 12.42 13.18 -1.56
CA ASP A 73 12.25 14.48 -2.18
C ASP A 73 12.24 14.36 -3.72
N ASN A 74 12.11 15.50 -4.41
CA ASN A 74 12.04 15.50 -5.87
C ASN A 74 13.37 15.09 -6.55
N ASP A 75 14.47 15.07 -5.81
CA ASP A 75 15.78 14.65 -6.31
C ASP A 75 16.06 13.17 -6.02
N GLY A 76 15.09 12.47 -5.41
CA GLY A 76 15.24 11.06 -5.09
C GLY A 76 16.00 10.78 -3.79
N LYS A 77 16.20 11.80 -2.96
CA LYS A 77 16.83 11.62 -1.65
C LYS A 77 15.80 11.23 -0.63
N ILE A 78 16.13 10.24 0.19
CA ILE A 78 15.27 9.83 1.29
C ILE A 78 15.20 10.94 2.35
N ILE A 79 13.98 11.28 2.76
CA ILE A 79 13.74 12.30 3.77
C ILE A 79 13.15 11.75 5.06
N GLU A 80 12.51 10.59 4.99
CA GLU A 80 11.91 9.93 6.14
C GLU A 80 11.74 8.44 5.87
N SER A 81 11.86 7.63 6.90
CA SER A 81 11.55 6.20 6.84
C SER A 81 10.90 5.81 8.15
N VAL A 82 9.80 5.07 8.08
CA VAL A 82 9.06 4.61 9.26
C VAL A 82 8.72 3.14 9.11
N ILE A 83 8.79 2.41 10.23
CA ILE A 83 8.33 1.02 10.29
C ILE A 83 6.90 1.01 10.78
N LEU A 84 6.00 0.41 9.99
CA LEU A 84 4.63 0.16 10.39
C LEU A 84 4.48 -1.30 10.80
N CYS A 85 3.87 -1.53 11.94
CA CYS A 85 3.64 -2.86 12.47
C CYS A 85 2.42 -2.84 13.36
N SER A 86 1.53 -3.82 13.20
CA SER A 86 0.26 -3.87 13.95
C SER A 86 0.44 -4.00 15.46
N ASP A 87 1.60 -4.51 15.91
CA ASP A 87 1.90 -4.73 17.32
C ASP A 87 2.64 -3.54 17.98
N THR A 88 2.84 -2.45 17.24
CA THR A 88 3.56 -1.28 17.75
C THR A 88 2.66 -0.05 17.74
N GLU A 89 3.21 1.08 18.17
CA GLU A 89 2.50 2.36 18.16
C GLU A 89 2.37 2.97 16.75
N ASN A 90 3.16 2.52 15.77
CA ASN A 90 3.12 3.02 14.41
C ASN A 90 2.28 2.08 13.54
N ILE A 91 0.99 2.34 13.48
CA ILE A 91 0.04 1.44 12.80
C ILE A 91 -0.44 1.94 11.44
N GLY A 92 -0.09 3.15 11.07
CA GLY A 92 -0.54 3.69 9.79
C GLY A 92 0.13 5.01 9.45
N TYR A 93 -0.18 5.49 8.26
CA TYR A 93 0.36 6.75 7.76
C TYR A 93 -0.62 7.36 6.76
N ASN A 94 -0.81 8.67 6.85
CA ASN A 94 -1.57 9.42 5.85
C ASN A 94 -0.58 10.10 4.91
N ILE A 95 -0.47 9.59 3.68
CA ILE A 95 0.50 10.06 2.69
C ILE A 95 -0.13 11.21 1.92
N PRO A 96 0.43 12.43 2.00
CA PRO A 96 -0.14 13.58 1.27
C PRO A 96 -0.01 13.41 -0.24
N GLU A 97 -0.89 14.10 -0.96
CA GLU A 97 -0.79 14.14 -2.43
C GLU A 97 0.57 14.66 -2.88
N GLY A 98 1.08 14.11 -3.96
CA GLY A 98 2.35 14.51 -4.54
C GLY A 98 3.60 13.97 -3.84
N GLN A 99 3.46 13.28 -2.73
CA GLN A 99 4.60 12.78 -1.96
C GLN A 99 5.19 11.52 -2.59
N TRP A 100 6.46 11.58 -2.96
CA TRP A 100 7.22 10.41 -3.43
C TRP A 100 7.40 9.42 -2.29
N HIS A 101 7.05 8.16 -2.53
CA HIS A 101 7.16 7.10 -1.51
C HIS A 101 7.28 5.72 -2.13
N THR A 102 7.76 4.80 -1.32
CA THR A 102 7.72 3.36 -1.60
C THR A 102 7.64 2.61 -0.28
N LEU A 103 7.39 1.31 -0.37
CA LEU A 103 7.38 0.44 0.80
C LEU A 103 8.19 -0.83 0.55
N GLU A 104 8.70 -1.39 1.63
CA GLU A 104 9.38 -2.68 1.65
C GLU A 104 8.70 -3.56 2.69
N VAL A 105 8.27 -4.74 2.26
CA VAL A 105 7.61 -5.71 3.14
C VAL A 105 8.67 -6.50 3.90
N LEU A 106 8.55 -6.54 5.21
CA LEU A 106 9.59 -7.12 6.09
C LEU A 106 9.26 -8.52 6.58
N VAL A 107 7.97 -8.87 6.61
CA VAL A 107 7.54 -10.22 7.03
C VAL A 107 6.42 -10.73 6.13
N SER A 108 6.30 -12.05 6.07
CA SER A 108 5.21 -12.70 5.32
C SER A 108 3.85 -12.42 5.95
N ASN A 109 2.79 -12.52 5.17
CA ASN A 109 1.39 -12.30 5.58
C ASN A 109 1.09 -10.86 6.00
N THR A 110 1.82 -9.90 5.47
CA THR A 110 1.54 -8.48 5.71
C THR A 110 0.30 -8.06 4.93
N VAL A 111 -0.63 -7.38 5.60
CA VAL A 111 -1.84 -6.84 5.00
C VAL A 111 -2.06 -5.42 5.49
N ILE A 112 -2.27 -4.51 4.54
CA ILE A 112 -2.64 -3.13 4.83
C ILE A 112 -4.05 -2.87 4.33
N PHE A 113 -4.76 -1.96 5.01
CA PHE A 113 -5.98 -1.35 4.51
C PHE A 113 -5.62 -0.01 3.91
N GLU A 114 -5.96 0.18 2.64
CA GLU A 114 -5.71 1.41 1.91
C GLU A 114 -7.02 2.13 1.61
N VAL A 115 -7.01 3.45 1.78
CA VAL A 115 -8.10 4.32 1.37
C VAL A 115 -7.53 5.44 0.53
N LYS A 116 -8.15 5.69 -0.61
CA LYS A 116 -7.75 6.74 -1.53
C LYS A 116 -8.97 7.22 -2.30
N ASP A 117 -9.02 8.51 -2.61
CA ASP A 117 -10.07 9.01 -3.50
C ASP A 117 -9.88 8.42 -4.91
N GLY A 118 -10.98 8.06 -5.52
CA GLY A 118 -11.03 7.64 -6.90
C GLY A 118 -11.35 8.79 -7.85
N PRO A 119 -11.56 8.47 -9.13
CA PRO A 119 -11.45 7.13 -9.69
C PRO A 119 -10.00 6.63 -9.76
N TYR A 120 -9.84 5.32 -9.98
CA TYR A 120 -8.50 4.74 -10.18
C TYR A 120 -7.85 5.35 -11.41
N GLN A 121 -6.58 5.73 -11.26
CA GLN A 121 -5.74 6.21 -12.36
C GLN A 121 -4.42 5.46 -12.33
N PRO A 122 -4.04 4.82 -13.44
CA PRO A 122 -2.71 4.22 -13.54
C PRO A 122 -1.62 5.26 -13.35
N LEU A 123 -0.49 4.84 -12.80
CA LEU A 123 0.67 5.72 -12.69
C LEU A 123 1.20 6.07 -14.08
N ASN A 124 1.44 7.36 -14.31
CA ASN A 124 2.16 7.83 -15.49
C ASN A 124 3.67 7.69 -15.26
N GLU A 125 4.44 7.80 -16.34
CA GLU A 125 5.89 7.81 -16.26
C GLU A 125 6.41 8.91 -15.32
N ASP A 126 5.75 10.08 -15.33
CA ASP A 126 6.06 11.22 -14.47
C ASP A 126 5.83 10.94 -12.97
N ASP A 127 5.06 9.90 -12.65
CA ASP A 127 4.69 9.54 -11.28
C ASP A 127 5.57 8.43 -10.72
N ILE A 128 6.60 8.03 -11.46
CA ILE A 128 7.58 7.02 -11.06
C ILE A 128 8.95 7.68 -11.09
N LEU A 129 9.63 7.63 -9.98
CA LEU A 129 10.99 8.18 -9.84
C LEU A 129 12.00 7.12 -10.31
N LYS A 130 12.85 7.53 -11.21
CA LYS A 130 13.86 6.64 -11.80
C LYS A 130 15.26 6.91 -11.29
#